data_1fc4e8e75c10ce9f78c99c7ea95d6918
#
_entry.id   1fc4e8e75c10ce9f78c99c7ea95d6918
#
_cell.length_a   1.000
_cell.length_b   1.000
_cell.length_c   1.000
_cell.angle_alpha   90.00
_cell.angle_beta   90.00
_cell.angle_gamma   90.00
#
_symmetry.space_group_name_H-M   'P 1'
#
loop_
_entity.id
_entity.type
_entity.pdbx_description
1 polymer ?
#
loop_
_entity_poly.entity_id
_entity_poly.type
_entity_poly.pdbx_seq_one_letter_code
_entity_poly.pdbx_strand_id
1 'polypeptide(L)'
;MTREDQPVEHRSREVDAILRQAGDWRGETLSRVRAVVLGAHPDLVEEVKWKKPSRPEGVPVWSLGGIVCIGEMLKSAVRLTFPKGAQLKDPRQLCNARLDSASVRAIDIREGERVPQAALRALVREAVSLNR
;
A
#
# COMPACT_ATOMS: atom_id res chain seq x y z
N MET A 1 3.11 2.44 23.24
CA MET A 1 3.61 1.53 23.02
C MET A 1 4.24 1.61 21.83
N THR A 2 4.63 1.33 21.24
CA THR A 2 5.32 1.43 20.27
C THR A 2 4.82 0.82 19.18
N ARG A 3 5.37 0.52 18.35
CA ARG A 3 4.96 0.01 17.41
C ARG A 3 4.25 -0.76 17.72
N GLU A 4 4.59 -1.03 18.52
CA GLU A 4 3.84 -1.69 19.04
C GLU A 4 2.63 -1.18 19.14
N ASP A 5 2.42 -0.13 18.82
CA ASP A 5 1.19 0.43 18.81
C ASP A 5 0.32 -0.20 17.83
N GLN A 6 0.81 -0.82 16.80
CA GLN A 6 0.00 -1.50 15.84
C GLN A 6 -0.43 -2.83 16.40
N PRO A 7 -1.72 -3.08 16.56
CA PRO A 7 -2.19 -4.39 17.03
C PRO A 7 -1.69 -5.49 16.11
N VAL A 8 -1.16 -6.54 16.70
CA VAL A 8 -0.59 -7.65 15.94
C VAL A 8 -1.62 -8.29 15.02
N GLU A 9 -2.87 -8.37 15.47
CA GLU A 9 -3.90 -9.01 14.67
C GLU A 9 -4.25 -8.25 13.40
N HIS A 10 -3.84 -7.00 13.26
CA HIS A 10 -4.09 -6.25 12.04
C HIS A 10 -2.98 -6.44 11.02
N ARG A 11 -1.92 -7.15 11.37
CA ARG A 11 -0.80 -7.42 10.48
C ARG A 11 -0.87 -8.83 9.95
N SER A 12 -0.53 -9.01 8.69
CA SER A 12 -0.50 -10.31 8.06
C SER A 12 0.89 -10.93 8.16
N ARG A 13 0.97 -12.18 8.63
CA ARG A 13 2.22 -12.91 8.63
C ARG A 13 2.67 -13.22 7.21
N GLU A 14 1.72 -13.37 6.29
CA GLU A 14 2.07 -13.58 4.89
C GLU A 14 2.72 -12.34 4.30
N VAL A 15 2.27 -11.16 4.67
CA VAL A 15 2.91 -9.92 4.24
C VAL A 15 4.32 -9.83 4.83
N ASP A 16 4.47 -10.19 6.13
CA ASP A 16 5.80 -10.25 6.75
C ASP A 16 6.74 -11.12 5.91
N ALA A 17 6.26 -12.27 5.47
CA ALA A 17 7.07 -13.20 4.68
C ALA A 17 7.45 -12.61 3.33
N ILE A 18 6.51 -11.94 2.65
CA ILE A 18 6.78 -11.28 1.37
C ILE A 18 7.90 -10.27 1.53
N LEU A 19 7.84 -9.45 2.58
CA LEU A 19 8.83 -8.42 2.80
C LEU A 19 10.21 -9.02 3.10
N ARG A 20 10.25 -10.10 3.88
CA ARG A 20 11.53 -10.75 4.19
C ARG A 20 12.15 -11.40 2.96
N GLN A 21 11.33 -12.00 2.10
CA GLN A 21 11.81 -12.70 0.93
C GLN A 21 12.31 -11.77 -0.17
N ALA A 22 11.85 -10.52 -0.16
CA ALA A 22 12.27 -9.57 -1.19
C ALA A 22 13.78 -9.36 -1.21
N GLY A 23 14.39 -9.24 -0.03
CA GLY A 23 15.85 -9.24 0.09
C GLY A 23 16.57 -8.04 -0.50
N ASP A 24 15.85 -6.99 -0.92
CA ASP A 24 16.49 -5.82 -1.52
C ASP A 24 15.69 -4.56 -1.14
N TRP A 25 16.02 -3.43 -1.78
CA TRP A 25 15.43 -2.14 -1.48
C TRP A 25 13.90 -2.13 -1.62
N ARG A 26 13.34 -3.01 -2.45
CA ARG A 26 11.89 -3.05 -2.63
C ARG A 26 11.19 -3.53 -1.37
N GLY A 27 11.77 -4.50 -0.68
CA GLY A 27 11.22 -4.97 0.59
C GLY A 27 11.24 -3.88 1.64
N GLU A 28 12.33 -3.12 1.73
CA GLU A 28 12.43 -2.01 2.69
C GLU A 28 11.43 -0.91 2.35
N THR A 29 11.31 -0.57 1.07
CA THR A 29 10.39 0.46 0.63
C THR A 29 8.94 0.07 0.92
N LEU A 30 8.55 -1.16 0.59
CA LEU A 30 7.19 -1.61 0.85
C LEU A 30 6.92 -1.71 2.35
N SER A 31 7.94 -2.05 3.13
CA SER A 31 7.81 -2.07 4.59
C SER A 31 7.49 -0.69 5.15
N ARG A 32 8.15 0.36 4.63
CA ARG A 32 7.85 1.73 5.04
C ARG A 32 6.44 2.14 4.62
N VAL A 33 6.04 1.79 3.40
CA VAL A 33 4.69 2.07 2.91
C VAL A 33 3.65 1.37 3.79
N ARG A 34 3.88 0.10 4.12
CA ARG A 34 3.00 -0.67 4.99
C ARG A 34 2.77 0.03 6.32
N ALA A 35 3.84 0.52 6.92
CA ALA A 35 3.75 1.17 8.22
C ALA A 35 2.86 2.42 8.14
N VAL A 36 3.00 3.21 7.08
CA VAL A 36 2.18 4.41 6.90
C VAL A 36 0.71 4.03 6.65
N VAL A 37 0.48 3.02 5.80
CA VAL A 37 -0.89 2.58 5.49
C VAL A 37 -1.59 2.09 6.74
N LEU A 38 -0.96 1.19 7.50
CA LEU A 38 -1.56 0.66 8.71
C LEU A 38 -1.74 1.75 9.78
N GLY A 39 -0.87 2.75 9.78
CA GLY A 39 -1.01 3.86 10.70
C GLY A 39 -2.08 4.88 10.30
N ALA A 40 -2.64 4.76 9.09
CA ALA A 40 -3.62 5.73 8.61
C ALA A 40 -5.00 5.51 9.23
N HIS A 41 -5.35 4.27 9.56
CA HIS A 41 -6.65 3.98 10.16
C HIS A 41 -6.57 2.68 10.95
N PRO A 42 -7.06 2.66 12.20
CA PRO A 42 -6.90 1.48 13.06
C PRO A 42 -7.69 0.26 12.60
N ASP A 43 -8.71 0.44 11.78
CA ASP A 43 -9.54 -0.68 11.34
C ASP A 43 -9.17 -1.24 9.97
N LEU A 44 -8.09 -0.77 9.35
CA LEU A 44 -7.66 -1.34 8.09
C LEU A 44 -7.26 -2.79 8.29
N VAL A 45 -7.72 -3.64 7.39
CA VAL A 45 -7.41 -5.07 7.39
C VAL A 45 -6.35 -5.33 6.33
N GLU A 46 -5.30 -6.04 6.71
CA GLU A 46 -4.20 -6.39 5.81
C GLU A 46 -4.29 -7.87 5.51
N GLU A 47 -4.23 -8.22 4.23
CA GLU A 47 -4.23 -9.62 3.83
C GLU A 47 -3.49 -9.78 2.51
N VAL A 48 -3.23 -11.01 2.10
CA VAL A 48 -2.59 -11.33 0.83
C VAL A 48 -3.65 -11.88 -0.09
N LYS A 49 -3.70 -11.38 -1.33
CA LYS A 49 -4.64 -11.85 -2.32
C LYS A 49 -3.94 -12.16 -3.64
N TRP A 50 -4.68 -12.81 -4.51
CA TRP A 50 -4.29 -13.05 -5.91
C TRP A 50 -3.01 -13.84 -6.06
N LYS A 51 -2.88 -14.92 -5.29
CA LYS A 51 -1.82 -15.89 -5.51
C LYS A 51 -2.05 -16.58 -6.84
N LYS A 52 -0.99 -16.74 -7.60
CA LYS A 52 -1.07 -17.41 -8.91
C LYS A 52 0.29 -18.02 -9.24
N PRO A 53 0.36 -18.93 -10.21
CA PRO A 53 1.63 -19.60 -10.50
C PRO A 53 2.80 -18.66 -10.77
N SER A 54 2.56 -17.52 -11.44
CA SER A 54 3.62 -16.56 -11.70
C SER A 54 3.94 -15.69 -10.48
N ARG A 55 3.09 -15.71 -9.46
CA ARG A 55 3.29 -14.96 -8.23
C ARG A 55 2.63 -15.73 -7.09
N PRO A 56 3.24 -16.86 -6.68
CA PRO A 56 2.60 -17.72 -5.67
C PRO A 56 2.43 -17.05 -4.32
N GLU A 57 3.25 -16.06 -4.01
CA GLU A 57 3.17 -15.35 -2.74
C GLU A 57 2.00 -14.35 -2.69
N GLY A 58 1.42 -13.98 -3.82
CA GLY A 58 0.36 -12.99 -3.88
C GLY A 58 0.85 -11.58 -3.62
N VAL A 59 -0.07 -10.66 -3.33
CA VAL A 59 0.26 -9.26 -3.05
C VAL A 59 -0.46 -8.78 -1.80
N PRO A 60 0.15 -7.83 -1.06
CA PRO A 60 -0.52 -7.21 0.08
C PRO A 60 -1.70 -6.35 -0.37
N VAL A 61 -2.82 -6.49 0.33
CA VAL A 61 -4.04 -5.71 0.06
C VAL A 61 -4.54 -5.16 1.38
N TRP A 62 -4.88 -3.88 1.40
CA TRP A 62 -5.42 -3.23 2.58
C TRP A 62 -6.84 -2.79 2.29
N SER A 63 -7.76 -3.18 3.18
CA SER A 63 -9.20 -3.02 2.95
C SER A 63 -9.90 -2.43 4.17
N LEU A 64 -10.94 -1.67 3.92
CA LEU A 64 -11.87 -1.19 4.93
C LEU A 64 -13.13 -0.74 4.19
N GLY A 65 -14.18 -1.56 4.28
CA GLY A 65 -15.39 -1.33 3.49
C GLY A 65 -15.20 -1.61 2.01
N GLY A 66 -14.12 -2.29 1.65
CA GLY A 66 -13.69 -2.56 0.28
C GLY A 66 -12.20 -2.33 0.18
N ILE A 67 -11.62 -2.64 -0.95
CA ILE A 67 -10.18 -2.47 -1.11
C ILE A 67 -9.83 -0.99 -1.11
N VAL A 68 -8.87 -0.61 -0.27
CA VAL A 68 -8.36 0.76 -0.17
C VAL A 68 -7.14 0.92 -1.05
N CYS A 69 -6.15 0.03 -0.90
CA CYS A 69 -4.95 0.07 -1.73
C CYS A 69 -4.26 -1.29 -1.78
N ILE A 70 -3.39 -1.44 -2.75
CA ILE A 70 -2.71 -2.70 -3.06
C ILE A 70 -1.23 -2.40 -3.22
N GLY A 71 -0.37 -3.22 -2.61
CA GLY A 71 1.07 -3.06 -2.74
C GLY A 71 1.66 -4.09 -3.70
N GLU A 72 2.58 -3.65 -4.55
CA GLU A 72 3.28 -4.55 -5.47
C GLU A 72 4.75 -4.18 -5.56
N MET A 73 5.59 -5.21 -5.69
CA MET A 73 7.00 -5.00 -5.98
C MET A 73 7.22 -5.32 -7.45
N LEU A 74 7.42 -4.28 -8.25
CA LEU A 74 7.72 -4.40 -9.66
C LEU A 74 9.23 -4.52 -9.85
N LYS A 75 9.67 -4.72 -11.09
CA LYS A 75 11.10 -4.89 -11.35
C LYS A 75 11.91 -3.67 -10.90
N SER A 76 11.43 -2.48 -11.18
CA SER A 76 12.16 -1.23 -10.92
C SER A 76 11.44 -0.26 -10.00
N ALA A 77 10.37 -0.69 -9.36
CA ALA A 77 9.59 0.20 -8.51
C ALA A 77 8.76 -0.60 -7.52
N VAL A 78 8.40 0.05 -6.42
CA VAL A 78 7.33 -0.43 -5.56
C VAL A 78 6.11 0.39 -5.93
N ARG A 79 5.00 -0.27 -6.19
CA ARG A 79 3.77 0.40 -6.60
C ARG A 79 2.70 0.26 -5.54
N LEU A 80 2.10 1.37 -5.17
CA LEU A 80 0.92 1.38 -4.31
C LEU A 80 -0.25 1.83 -5.15
N THR A 81 -1.22 0.94 -5.37
CA THR A 81 -2.34 1.17 -6.27
C THR A 81 -3.61 1.47 -5.48
N PHE A 82 -4.34 2.50 -5.90
CA PHE A 82 -5.62 2.88 -5.34
C PHE A 82 -6.70 2.59 -6.38
N PRO A 83 -7.53 1.54 -6.19
CA PRO A 83 -8.55 1.19 -7.20
C PRO A 83 -9.54 2.29 -7.49
N LYS A 84 -9.84 3.15 -6.50
CA LYS A 84 -10.72 4.30 -6.71
C LYS A 84 -9.93 5.59 -6.84
N GLY A 85 -8.67 5.48 -7.24
CA GLY A 85 -7.75 6.61 -7.21
C GLY A 85 -8.17 7.81 -8.03
N ALA A 86 -8.92 7.60 -9.12
CA ALA A 86 -9.39 8.72 -9.93
C ALA A 86 -10.34 9.65 -9.18
N GLN A 87 -10.93 9.18 -8.07
CA GLN A 87 -11.82 9.99 -7.25
C GLN A 87 -11.07 10.72 -6.13
N LEU A 88 -9.79 10.43 -5.95
CA LEU A 88 -8.99 11.10 -4.92
C LEU A 88 -8.65 12.50 -5.35
N LYS A 89 -8.68 13.44 -4.41
CA LYS A 89 -8.24 14.81 -4.69
C LYS A 89 -6.73 14.88 -4.81
N ASP A 90 -6.03 14.10 -3.99
CA ASP A 90 -4.56 13.98 -4.03
C ASP A 90 -3.90 15.37 -4.15
N PRO A 91 -4.12 16.25 -3.17
CA PRO A 91 -3.66 17.64 -3.30
C PRO A 91 -2.14 17.78 -3.40
N ARG A 92 -1.38 16.79 -2.92
CA ARG A 92 0.07 16.80 -3.00
C ARG A 92 0.58 16.09 -4.25
N GLN A 93 -0.34 15.63 -5.11
CA GLN A 93 -0.03 14.97 -6.37
C GLN A 93 0.95 13.83 -6.21
N LEU A 94 0.66 12.94 -5.26
CA LEU A 94 1.51 11.77 -5.00
C LEU A 94 1.38 10.73 -6.10
N CYS A 95 0.20 10.58 -6.69
CA CYS A 95 -0.02 9.57 -7.72
C CYS A 95 0.71 9.98 -9.00
N ASN A 96 1.58 9.11 -9.46
CA ASN A 96 2.43 9.36 -10.62
C ASN A 96 2.37 8.23 -11.64
N ALA A 97 1.46 7.26 -11.46
CA ALA A 97 1.31 6.10 -12.35
C ALA A 97 -0.16 5.79 -12.54
N ARG A 98 -0.48 5.05 -13.59
CA ARG A 98 -1.84 4.67 -13.95
C ARG A 98 -2.73 5.89 -14.19
N LEU A 99 -2.14 6.97 -14.67
CA LEU A 99 -2.85 8.24 -14.82
C LEU A 99 -3.87 8.22 -15.95
N ASP A 100 -3.76 7.26 -16.87
CA ASP A 100 -4.69 7.13 -17.98
C ASP A 100 -5.91 6.28 -17.66
N SER A 101 -5.91 5.61 -16.52
CA SER A 101 -7.01 4.73 -16.15
C SER A 101 -8.25 5.55 -15.81
N ALA A 102 -9.42 5.04 -16.13
CA ALA A 102 -10.68 5.70 -15.82
C ALA A 102 -10.94 5.74 -14.30
N SER A 103 -10.42 4.75 -13.54
CA SER A 103 -10.73 4.65 -12.11
C SER A 103 -9.51 4.54 -11.22
N VAL A 104 -8.41 3.98 -11.70
CA VAL A 104 -7.26 3.62 -10.89
C VAL A 104 -6.20 4.70 -10.91
N ARG A 105 -5.49 4.88 -9.79
CA ARG A 105 -4.26 5.68 -9.76
C ARG A 105 -3.25 4.93 -8.92
N ALA A 106 -1.98 5.20 -9.12
CA ALA A 106 -0.93 4.52 -8.37
C ALA A 106 0.23 5.46 -8.09
N ILE A 107 1.00 5.09 -7.06
CA ILE A 107 2.26 5.73 -6.75
C ILE A 107 3.36 4.72 -7.04
N ASP A 108 4.28 5.05 -7.93
CA ASP A 108 5.47 4.25 -8.16
C ASP A 108 6.64 4.91 -7.43
N ILE A 109 7.32 4.11 -6.61
CA ILE A 109 8.45 4.55 -5.81
C ILE A 109 9.67 3.78 -6.31
N ARG A 110 10.65 4.50 -6.84
CA ARG A 110 11.87 3.89 -7.33
C ARG A 110 12.92 3.87 -6.25
N GLU A 111 13.98 3.12 -6.49
CA GLU A 111 15.08 2.99 -5.53
C GLU A 111 15.60 4.36 -5.15
N GLY A 112 15.75 4.61 -3.86
CA GLY A 112 16.24 5.88 -3.34
C GLY A 112 15.18 6.97 -3.17
N GLU A 113 13.99 6.77 -3.74
CA GLU A 113 12.92 7.75 -3.58
C GLU A 113 12.16 7.55 -2.28
N ARG A 114 11.61 8.61 -1.76
CA ARG A 114 10.80 8.58 -0.54
C ARG A 114 9.53 9.34 -0.76
N VAL A 115 8.42 8.81 -0.22
CA VAL A 115 7.14 9.49 -0.25
C VAL A 115 6.96 10.17 1.10
N PRO A 116 6.55 11.44 1.13
CA PRO A 116 6.30 12.13 2.41
C PRO A 116 5.25 11.37 3.22
N GLN A 117 5.62 10.96 4.43
CA GLN A 117 4.75 10.08 5.23
C GLN A 117 3.41 10.72 5.57
N ALA A 118 3.42 11.99 5.97
CA ALA A 118 2.17 12.65 6.34
C ALA A 118 1.24 12.79 5.15
N ALA A 119 1.78 13.09 3.97
CA ALA A 119 0.98 13.21 2.75
C ALA A 119 0.41 11.85 2.34
N LEU A 120 1.20 10.80 2.45
CA LEU A 120 0.72 9.45 2.13
C LEU A 120 -0.36 9.01 3.11
N ARG A 121 -0.18 9.28 4.39
CA ARG A 121 -1.18 8.94 5.40
C ARG A 121 -2.50 9.65 5.09
N ALA A 122 -2.44 10.91 4.72
CA ALA A 122 -3.65 11.68 4.40
C ALA A 122 -4.33 11.10 3.15
N LEU A 123 -3.55 10.69 2.15
CA LEU A 123 -4.10 10.11 0.94
C LEU A 123 -4.80 8.78 1.23
N VAL A 124 -4.21 7.94 2.07
CA VAL A 124 -4.82 6.67 2.46
C VAL A 124 -6.13 6.92 3.22
N ARG A 125 -6.15 7.92 4.10
CA ARG A 125 -7.38 8.29 4.81
C ARG A 125 -8.45 8.77 3.84
N GLU A 126 -8.08 9.52 2.82
CA GLU A 126 -9.01 9.94 1.80
C GLU A 126 -9.57 8.71 1.05
N ALA A 127 -8.72 7.76 0.73
CA ALA A 127 -9.15 6.54 0.06
C ALA A 127 -10.10 5.71 0.92
N VAL A 128 -9.85 5.65 2.24
CA VAL A 128 -10.77 4.99 3.18
C VAL A 128 -12.15 5.66 3.11
N SER A 129 -12.17 6.99 3.05
CA SER A 129 -13.44 7.72 3.01
C SER A 129 -14.27 7.40 1.78
N LEU A 130 -13.65 7.04 0.67
CA LEU A 130 -14.37 6.69 -0.54
C LEU A 130 -15.15 5.40 -0.42
N ASN A 131 -14.82 4.55 0.55
CA ASN A 131 -15.50 3.28 0.77
C ASN A 131 -16.61 3.35 1.82
N ARG A 132 -16.89 4.53 2.30
CA ARG A 132 -17.93 4.70 3.32
C ARG A 132 -19.22 5.21 2.75
#